data_08dbd5d25e0ea18b8a5877186777b56f
#
_entry.id   08dbd5d25e0ea18b8a5877186777b56f
#
_cell.length_a   1.000
_cell.length_b   1.000
_cell.length_c   1.000
_cell.angle_alpha   90.00
_cell.angle_beta   90.00
_cell.angle_gamma   90.00
#
_symmetry.space_group_name_H-M   'P 1'
#
loop_
_entity.id
_entity.type
_entity.pdbx_description
1 polymer ?
#
loop_
_entity_poly.entity_id
_entity_poly.type
_entity_poly.pdbx_seq_one_letter_code
_entity_poly.pdbx_strand_id
1 'polypeptide(L)'
;MTGNHEPPAAAKARIRQDQPAVRECPCPGAQLAGQDADTGMATPPPAYAELHCLSDFTFLRGASSAAQLFERARACGYQALAITDECSLAGIVRAFEASRNMGVPLIVGSEFRLVDGTRFVLLVQDQAGYEALCSLITTGRRAAGKGCYRLTREDFTRPGLDLSGLLCLWLPSPHPDELRADGMDDEAPAVPEPGGDRLALERAAWVQRTFTHAWLAVELHRDRDDAAVLRHLLALAQRTGLTPVACGDVHMDLKRRRALQDTLTALRHRLPLTEAGGWLFRNGERHLRRREALAG
;
A
#
# COMPACT_ATOMS: atom_id res chain seq x y z
N MET A 1 -19.14 -59.14 -29.29
CA MET A 1 -19.20 -58.00 -30.26
C MET A 1 -18.84 -56.77 -29.49
N THR A 2 -17.58 -56.46 -29.54
CA THR A 2 -16.94 -55.34 -28.82
C THR A 2 -16.82 -54.17 -29.79
N GLY A 3 -17.55 -53.08 -29.52
CA GLY A 3 -17.47 -51.82 -30.28
C GLY A 3 -16.54 -50.84 -29.62
N ASN A 4 -15.34 -50.61 -30.21
CA ASN A 4 -14.43 -49.55 -29.88
C ASN A 4 -14.99 -48.19 -30.32
N HIS A 5 -15.17 -47.26 -29.42
CA HIS A 5 -15.36 -45.84 -29.73
C HIS A 5 -14.05 -45.08 -29.48
N GLU A 6 -13.40 -44.66 -30.55
CA GLU A 6 -12.34 -43.66 -30.54
C GLU A 6 -12.94 -42.27 -30.39
N PRO A 7 -12.32 -41.35 -29.58
CA PRO A 7 -12.75 -39.95 -29.53
C PRO A 7 -12.15 -39.15 -30.71
N PRO A 8 -12.86 -38.12 -31.21
CA PRO A 8 -12.42 -37.31 -32.34
C PRO A 8 -11.26 -36.37 -31.99
N ALA A 9 -10.35 -36.21 -32.91
CA ALA A 9 -9.17 -35.41 -32.88
C ALA A 9 -9.47 -33.89 -32.61
N ALA A 10 -8.78 -33.32 -31.66
CA ALA A 10 -8.84 -31.88 -31.35
C ALA A 10 -8.22 -31.07 -32.51
N ALA A 11 -9.02 -30.20 -33.11
CA ALA A 11 -8.59 -29.21 -34.10
C ALA A 11 -7.76 -28.11 -33.40
N LYS A 12 -6.46 -28.04 -33.70
CA LYS A 12 -5.58 -26.95 -33.31
C LYS A 12 -5.90 -25.72 -34.16
N ALA A 13 -6.60 -24.75 -33.61
CA ALA A 13 -6.76 -23.43 -34.20
C ALA A 13 -5.43 -22.68 -34.12
N ARG A 14 -4.81 -22.40 -35.26
CA ARG A 14 -3.67 -21.47 -35.40
C ARG A 14 -4.20 -20.05 -35.31
N ILE A 15 -3.88 -19.34 -34.19
CA ILE A 15 -4.07 -17.90 -34.08
C ILE A 15 -2.94 -17.23 -34.87
N ARG A 16 -3.29 -16.58 -35.99
CA ARG A 16 -2.39 -15.67 -36.70
C ARG A 16 -2.16 -14.42 -35.85
N GLN A 17 -0.91 -14.16 -35.55
CA GLN A 17 -0.45 -12.89 -34.99
C GLN A 17 -0.30 -11.90 -36.16
N ASP A 18 -1.29 -11.05 -36.41
CA ASP A 18 -1.14 -9.84 -37.19
C ASP A 18 -0.83 -8.69 -36.22
N GLN A 19 0.45 -8.36 -36.11
CA GLN A 19 0.88 -7.11 -35.47
C GLN A 19 0.87 -6.00 -36.49
N PRO A 20 0.16 -4.86 -36.25
CA PRO A 20 0.32 -3.69 -37.12
C PRO A 20 1.67 -3.02 -36.82
N ALA A 21 2.42 -2.76 -37.89
CA ALA A 21 3.69 -2.04 -37.86
C ALA A 21 3.51 -0.63 -37.26
N VAL A 22 4.29 -0.35 -36.21
CA VAL A 22 4.40 1.00 -35.63
C VAL A 22 5.15 1.88 -36.65
N ARG A 23 4.46 2.88 -37.21
CA ARG A 23 5.09 3.91 -38.04
C ARG A 23 5.88 4.86 -37.13
N GLU A 24 7.19 4.88 -37.29
CA GLU A 24 8.05 5.91 -36.75
C GLU A 24 7.77 7.24 -37.44
N CYS A 25 7.45 8.26 -36.64
CA CYS A 25 7.31 9.64 -37.12
C CYS A 25 8.69 10.31 -37.01
N PRO A 26 9.29 10.82 -38.08
CA PRO A 26 10.56 11.51 -37.99
C PRO A 26 10.33 12.96 -37.50
N CYS A 27 10.83 13.28 -36.31
CA CYS A 27 10.94 14.67 -35.86
C CYS A 27 12.19 15.31 -36.48
N PRO A 28 12.10 16.51 -37.09
CA PRO A 28 13.25 17.23 -37.62
C PRO A 28 14.13 17.77 -36.49
N GLY A 29 15.43 17.57 -36.65
CA GLY A 29 16.45 18.04 -35.73
C GLY A 29 16.48 19.55 -35.60
N ALA A 30 16.53 20.02 -34.36
CA ALA A 30 16.98 21.35 -34.02
C ALA A 30 18.31 21.21 -33.27
N GLN A 31 19.40 21.44 -34.02
CA GLN A 31 20.69 21.74 -33.40
C GLN A 31 20.59 23.11 -32.75
N LEU A 32 20.68 23.17 -31.43
CA LEU A 32 21.10 24.39 -30.74
C LEU A 32 22.38 24.07 -29.99
N ALA A 33 23.41 24.77 -30.46
CA ALA A 33 24.76 24.76 -29.91
C ALA A 33 24.80 25.54 -28.59
N GLY A 34 25.57 25.03 -27.67
CA GLY A 34 26.45 25.82 -26.80
C GLY A 34 25.89 26.22 -25.45
N GLN A 35 26.52 25.63 -24.48
CA GLN A 35 27.21 26.29 -23.36
C GLN A 35 26.71 25.96 -21.97
N ASP A 36 27.75 25.63 -21.20
CA ASP A 36 27.87 25.56 -19.77
C ASP A 36 27.45 24.24 -19.09
N ALA A 37 28.41 23.33 -19.14
CA ALA A 37 28.49 22.19 -18.24
C ALA A 37 28.81 22.68 -16.82
N ASP A 38 27.79 23.05 -16.08
CA ASP A 38 27.81 22.92 -14.63
C ASP A 38 27.43 21.45 -14.31
N THR A 39 28.45 20.59 -14.31
CA THR A 39 28.36 19.23 -13.81
C THR A 39 28.29 19.25 -12.28
N GLY A 40 27.26 19.86 -11.76
CA GLY A 40 26.80 19.57 -10.42
C GLY A 40 26.42 18.09 -10.39
N MET A 41 27.31 17.24 -9.86
CA MET A 41 27.02 15.84 -9.61
C MET A 41 25.78 15.78 -8.72
N ALA A 42 24.60 15.61 -9.35
CA ALA A 42 23.36 15.42 -8.62
C ALA A 42 23.55 14.20 -7.73
N THR A 43 23.52 14.40 -6.44
CA THR A 43 23.62 13.30 -5.46
C THR A 43 22.54 12.28 -5.83
N PRO A 44 22.90 10.99 -6.00
CA PRO A 44 21.92 9.99 -6.35
C PRO A 44 20.81 9.98 -5.29
N PRO A 45 19.54 9.82 -5.68
CA PRO A 45 18.44 9.80 -4.73
C PRO A 45 18.66 8.70 -3.70
N PRO A 46 18.27 8.89 -2.42
CA PRO A 46 18.50 7.93 -1.35
C PRO A 46 17.90 6.57 -1.70
N ALA A 47 18.50 5.51 -1.15
CA ALA A 47 17.93 4.18 -1.22
C ALA A 47 16.54 4.18 -0.55
N TYR A 48 15.56 3.50 -1.16
CA TYR A 48 14.19 3.48 -0.67
C TYR A 48 13.58 2.08 -0.81
N ALA A 49 12.83 1.68 0.19
CA ALA A 49 11.93 0.54 0.16
C ALA A 49 10.52 1.03 0.48
N GLU A 50 9.52 0.59 -0.29
CA GLU A 50 8.14 0.87 0.07
C GLU A 50 7.67 -0.14 1.13
N LEU A 51 7.12 0.37 2.22
CA LEU A 51 6.75 -0.41 3.40
C LEU A 51 5.24 -0.55 3.60
N HIS A 52 4.42 0.21 2.85
CA HIS A 52 2.97 0.14 2.90
C HIS A 52 2.37 0.18 1.50
N CYS A 53 2.06 -0.99 0.95
CA CYS A 53 1.54 -1.15 -0.41
C CYS A 53 0.47 -2.25 -0.46
N LEU A 54 -0.72 -1.88 -0.96
CA LEU A 54 -1.84 -2.79 -1.17
C LEU A 54 -1.85 -3.33 -2.61
N SER A 55 -2.05 -4.62 -2.74
CA SER A 55 -2.32 -5.25 -4.03
C SER A 55 -3.83 -5.37 -4.31
N ASP A 56 -4.18 -5.87 -5.50
CA ASP A 56 -5.56 -6.20 -5.89
C ASP A 56 -6.20 -7.30 -5.01
N PHE A 57 -5.43 -7.92 -4.11
CA PHE A 57 -5.96 -8.84 -3.08
C PHE A 57 -6.57 -8.10 -1.87
N THR A 58 -6.35 -6.79 -1.72
CA THR A 58 -7.21 -5.93 -0.90
C THR A 58 -8.37 -5.46 -1.78
N PHE A 59 -9.45 -6.25 -1.81
CA PHE A 59 -10.57 -6.05 -2.70
C PHE A 59 -11.14 -4.64 -2.62
N LEU A 60 -11.37 -4.04 -3.81
CA LEU A 60 -11.95 -2.71 -3.99
C LEU A 60 -11.12 -1.56 -3.37
N ARG A 61 -9.85 -1.84 -2.99
CA ARG A 61 -8.88 -0.82 -2.55
C ARG A 61 -7.63 -0.82 -3.43
N GLY A 62 -6.94 -1.96 -3.56
CA GLY A 62 -5.79 -2.08 -4.44
C GLY A 62 -6.19 -2.13 -5.93
N ALA A 63 -5.56 -1.30 -6.76
CA ALA A 63 -5.86 -1.20 -8.19
C ALA A 63 -4.78 -1.83 -9.10
N SER A 64 -3.79 -2.53 -8.53
CA SER A 64 -2.70 -3.16 -9.27
C SER A 64 -2.36 -4.53 -8.73
N SER A 65 -2.06 -5.46 -9.64
CA SER A 65 -1.57 -6.78 -9.26
C SER A 65 -0.13 -6.71 -8.73
N ALA A 66 0.28 -7.72 -7.98
CA ALA A 66 1.65 -7.84 -7.49
C ALA A 66 2.68 -7.75 -8.63
N ALA A 67 2.42 -8.37 -9.79
CA ALA A 67 3.31 -8.31 -10.94
C ALA A 67 3.56 -6.86 -11.41
N GLN A 68 2.51 -6.05 -11.53
CA GLN A 68 2.59 -4.65 -11.92
C GLN A 68 3.32 -3.79 -10.87
N LEU A 69 3.05 -4.05 -9.60
CA LEU A 69 3.71 -3.35 -8.50
C LEU A 69 5.23 -3.64 -8.48
N PHE A 70 5.65 -4.90 -8.61
CA PHE A 70 7.07 -5.26 -8.64
C PHE A 70 7.78 -4.78 -9.91
N GLU A 71 7.15 -4.82 -11.08
CA GLU A 71 7.67 -4.23 -12.31
C GLU A 71 7.94 -2.73 -12.12
N ARG A 72 6.98 -2.01 -11.53
CA ARG A 72 7.12 -0.59 -11.26
C ARG A 72 8.20 -0.29 -10.21
N ALA A 73 8.26 -1.06 -9.12
CA ALA A 73 9.27 -0.92 -8.08
C ALA A 73 10.69 -1.08 -8.67
N ARG A 74 10.89 -2.08 -9.55
CA ARG A 74 12.14 -2.27 -10.30
C ARG A 74 12.46 -1.04 -11.15
N ALA A 75 11.49 -0.56 -11.93
CA ALA A 75 11.67 0.62 -12.80
C ALA A 75 12.00 1.90 -12.01
N CYS A 76 11.56 2.01 -10.76
CA CYS A 76 11.88 3.10 -9.84
C CYS A 76 13.19 2.88 -9.05
N GLY A 77 13.84 1.72 -9.18
CA GLY A 77 15.06 1.37 -8.46
C GLY A 77 14.87 1.21 -6.96
N TYR A 78 13.74 0.66 -6.53
CA TYR A 78 13.46 0.37 -5.13
C TYR A 78 14.32 -0.79 -4.64
N GLN A 79 14.78 -0.71 -3.38
CA GLN A 79 15.57 -1.75 -2.75
C GLN A 79 14.74 -2.96 -2.32
N ALA A 80 13.46 -2.73 -1.95
CA ALA A 80 12.48 -3.74 -1.61
C ALA A 80 11.06 -3.17 -1.76
N LEU A 81 10.07 -4.06 -1.80
CA LEU A 81 8.66 -3.70 -1.81
C LEU A 81 7.90 -4.58 -0.80
N ALA A 82 7.23 -3.95 0.14
CA ALA A 82 6.28 -4.65 1.01
C ALA A 82 4.94 -4.85 0.28
N ILE A 83 4.33 -6.01 0.47
CA ILE A 83 2.91 -6.22 0.16
C ILE A 83 2.19 -6.38 1.49
N THR A 84 1.26 -5.47 1.75
CA THR A 84 0.63 -5.27 3.05
C THR A 84 -0.89 -5.28 2.95
N ASP A 85 -1.44 -6.22 2.20
CA ASP A 85 -2.88 -6.37 2.01
C ASP A 85 -3.64 -6.43 3.35
N GLU A 86 -4.82 -5.82 3.40
CA GLU A 86 -5.58 -5.63 4.64
C GLU A 86 -6.05 -6.96 5.23
N CYS A 87 -5.53 -7.29 6.40
CA CYS A 87 -5.80 -8.52 7.15
C CYS A 87 -5.75 -9.78 6.25
N SER A 88 -4.74 -9.88 5.37
CA SER A 88 -4.67 -10.92 4.34
C SER A 88 -3.25 -11.18 3.86
N LEU A 89 -2.96 -12.46 3.60
CA LEU A 89 -1.79 -12.94 2.87
C LEU A 89 -2.20 -13.72 1.59
N ALA A 90 -3.45 -13.53 1.12
CA ALA A 90 -3.98 -14.31 -0.01
C ALA A 90 -3.19 -14.08 -1.32
N GLY A 91 -2.61 -12.89 -1.51
CA GLY A 91 -1.79 -12.54 -2.67
C GLY A 91 -0.31 -12.86 -2.55
N ILE A 92 0.17 -13.34 -1.39
CA ILE A 92 1.59 -13.37 -1.07
C ILE A 92 2.41 -14.30 -1.98
N VAL A 93 1.85 -15.42 -2.44
CA VAL A 93 2.53 -16.33 -3.36
C VAL A 93 2.78 -15.65 -4.71
N ARG A 94 1.79 -14.93 -5.24
CA ARG A 94 1.94 -14.15 -6.48
C ARG A 94 2.93 -13.01 -6.32
N ALA A 95 2.97 -12.38 -5.14
CA ALA A 95 3.96 -11.36 -4.81
C ALA A 95 5.38 -11.95 -4.76
N PHE A 96 5.55 -13.13 -4.19
CA PHE A 96 6.83 -13.84 -4.16
C PHE A 96 7.32 -14.20 -5.58
N GLU A 97 6.45 -14.74 -6.43
CA GLU A 97 6.78 -15.01 -7.84
C GLU A 97 7.19 -13.73 -8.58
N ALA A 98 6.43 -12.63 -8.41
CA ALA A 98 6.75 -11.34 -9.02
C ALA A 98 8.08 -10.77 -8.52
N SER A 99 8.35 -10.85 -7.22
CA SER A 99 9.62 -10.47 -6.59
C SER A 99 10.81 -11.21 -7.23
N ARG A 100 10.69 -12.52 -7.36
CA ARG A 100 11.74 -13.36 -8.00
C ARG A 100 11.97 -12.98 -9.46
N ASN A 101 10.91 -12.79 -10.22
CA ASN A 101 10.98 -12.45 -11.64
C ASN A 101 11.56 -11.05 -11.88
N MET A 102 11.28 -10.10 -11.00
CA MET A 102 11.74 -8.70 -11.12
C MET A 102 13.07 -8.44 -10.40
N GLY A 103 13.52 -9.35 -9.54
CA GLY A 103 14.74 -9.16 -8.75
C GLY A 103 14.63 -8.04 -7.69
N VAL A 104 13.42 -7.73 -7.24
CA VAL A 104 13.14 -6.79 -6.14
C VAL A 104 12.71 -7.60 -4.93
N PRO A 105 13.40 -7.52 -3.78
CA PRO A 105 13.04 -8.25 -2.57
C PRO A 105 11.62 -7.96 -2.10
N LEU A 106 10.86 -9.01 -1.76
CA LEU A 106 9.55 -8.91 -1.12
C LEU A 106 9.71 -8.79 0.40
N ILE A 107 9.03 -7.81 0.98
CA ILE A 107 8.76 -7.76 2.42
C ILE A 107 7.33 -8.23 2.63
N VAL A 108 7.15 -9.26 3.44
CA VAL A 108 5.82 -9.80 3.77
C VAL A 108 5.21 -8.97 4.88
N GLY A 109 3.96 -8.54 4.72
CA GLY A 109 3.26 -7.77 5.75
C GLY A 109 1.75 -7.80 5.59
N SER A 110 1.05 -7.12 6.49
CA SER A 110 -0.39 -6.89 6.40
C SER A 110 -0.79 -5.62 7.15
N GLU A 111 -1.71 -4.84 6.58
CA GLU A 111 -2.37 -3.73 7.26
C GLU A 111 -3.46 -4.25 8.19
N PHE A 112 -3.62 -3.62 9.34
CA PHE A 112 -4.69 -3.89 10.30
C PHE A 112 -5.33 -2.61 10.79
N ARG A 113 -6.64 -2.70 11.05
CA ARG A 113 -7.42 -1.71 11.77
C ARG A 113 -8.17 -2.39 12.89
N LEU A 114 -7.95 -1.95 14.11
CA LEU A 114 -8.67 -2.44 15.28
C LEU A 114 -10.06 -1.78 15.38
N VAL A 115 -10.92 -2.36 16.20
CA VAL A 115 -12.28 -1.84 16.46
C VAL A 115 -12.28 -0.44 17.11
N ASP A 116 -11.19 -0.04 17.76
CA ASP A 116 -11.01 1.29 18.34
C ASP A 116 -10.40 2.31 17.38
N GLY A 117 -10.26 1.96 16.09
CA GLY A 117 -9.68 2.77 15.04
C GLY A 117 -8.15 2.83 15.05
N THR A 118 -7.45 2.08 15.90
CA THR A 118 -5.97 1.99 15.83
C THR A 118 -5.57 1.27 14.55
N ARG A 119 -4.71 1.92 13.73
CA ARG A 119 -4.24 1.39 12.44
C ARG A 119 -2.73 1.18 12.47
N PHE A 120 -2.27 0.11 11.88
CA PHE A 120 -0.84 -0.19 11.74
C PHE A 120 -0.60 -1.23 10.64
N VAL A 121 0.63 -1.25 10.14
CA VAL A 121 1.16 -2.31 9.28
C VAL A 121 2.08 -3.18 10.13
N LEU A 122 1.95 -4.49 10.00
CA LEU A 122 2.92 -5.44 10.54
C LEU A 122 3.75 -6.01 9.40
N LEU A 123 5.08 -5.90 9.52
CA LEU A 123 6.04 -6.47 8.60
C LEU A 123 6.73 -7.66 9.27
N VAL A 124 6.93 -8.72 8.52
CA VAL A 124 7.55 -9.96 8.99
C VAL A 124 9.07 -9.83 8.93
N GLN A 125 9.74 -10.09 10.04
CA GLN A 125 11.19 -10.15 10.14
C GLN A 125 11.73 -11.56 10.00
N ASP A 126 11.02 -12.55 10.57
CA ASP A 126 11.44 -13.94 10.63
C ASP A 126 10.26 -14.92 10.60
N GLN A 127 10.54 -16.21 10.74
CA GLN A 127 9.54 -17.28 10.73
C GLN A 127 8.51 -17.14 11.87
N ALA A 128 8.94 -16.78 13.08
CA ALA A 128 8.03 -16.60 14.21
C ALA A 128 7.06 -15.43 13.96
N GLY A 129 7.55 -14.32 13.38
CA GLY A 129 6.71 -13.21 12.95
C GLY A 129 5.71 -13.61 11.87
N TYR A 130 6.09 -14.47 10.92
CA TYR A 130 5.16 -14.97 9.91
C TYR A 130 4.04 -15.81 10.52
N GLU A 131 4.36 -16.70 11.45
CA GLU A 131 3.39 -17.52 12.17
C GLU A 131 2.43 -16.67 13.01
N ALA A 132 2.97 -15.66 13.72
CA ALA A 132 2.17 -14.69 14.47
C ALA A 132 1.22 -13.91 13.56
N LEU A 133 1.71 -13.43 12.40
CA LEU A 133 0.90 -12.71 11.43
C LEU A 133 -0.25 -13.60 10.90
N CYS A 134 0.02 -14.84 10.53
CA CYS A 134 -0.99 -15.80 10.11
C CYS A 134 -2.03 -16.06 11.21
N SER A 135 -1.60 -16.17 12.48
CA SER A 135 -2.47 -16.35 13.62
C SER A 135 -3.41 -15.16 13.82
N LEU A 136 -2.90 -13.92 13.75
CA LEU A 136 -3.68 -12.69 13.86
C LEU A 136 -4.71 -12.57 12.73
N ILE A 137 -4.31 -12.80 11.48
CA ILE A 137 -5.21 -12.80 10.32
C ILE A 137 -6.33 -13.83 10.52
N THR A 138 -5.99 -15.04 10.91
CA THR A 138 -6.96 -16.12 11.16
C THR A 138 -7.96 -15.72 12.25
N THR A 139 -7.46 -15.16 13.35
CA THR A 139 -8.30 -14.67 14.46
C THR A 139 -9.26 -13.60 13.99
N GLY A 140 -8.76 -12.57 13.35
CA GLY A 140 -9.59 -11.46 12.87
C GLY A 140 -10.65 -11.90 11.87
N ARG A 141 -10.29 -12.76 10.92
CA ARG A 141 -11.22 -13.26 9.90
C ARG A 141 -12.29 -14.20 10.50
N ARG A 142 -11.95 -14.98 11.50
CA ARG A 142 -12.91 -15.86 12.19
C ARG A 142 -13.84 -15.11 13.14
N ALA A 143 -13.45 -13.92 13.61
CA ALA A 143 -14.25 -13.08 14.50
C ALA A 143 -15.31 -12.24 13.79
N ALA A 144 -15.42 -12.33 12.46
CA ALA A 144 -16.36 -11.55 11.66
C ALA A 144 -16.99 -12.36 10.53
N GLY A 145 -18.02 -11.82 9.89
CA GLY A 145 -18.65 -12.42 8.72
C GLY A 145 -17.74 -12.40 7.49
N LYS A 146 -18.14 -13.15 6.45
CA LYS A 146 -17.40 -13.26 5.19
C LYS A 146 -17.10 -11.89 4.58
N GLY A 147 -15.82 -11.67 4.22
CA GLY A 147 -15.35 -10.42 3.63
C GLY A 147 -14.89 -9.37 4.66
N CYS A 148 -15.26 -9.54 5.94
CA CYS A 148 -14.87 -8.65 7.03
C CYS A 148 -13.83 -9.30 7.95
N TYR A 149 -13.30 -8.52 8.88
CA TYR A 149 -12.51 -9.00 10.00
C TYR A 149 -12.76 -8.12 11.23
N ARG A 150 -12.43 -8.62 12.40
CA ARG A 150 -12.55 -7.91 13.66
C ARG A 150 -11.39 -8.29 14.56
N LEU A 151 -10.63 -7.28 14.99
CA LEU A 151 -9.54 -7.43 15.95
C LEU A 151 -9.66 -6.35 17.02
N THR A 152 -9.32 -6.71 18.23
CA THR A 152 -9.24 -5.84 19.41
C THR A 152 -7.81 -5.83 19.94
N ARG A 153 -7.49 -4.96 20.89
CA ARG A 153 -6.17 -4.93 21.53
C ARG A 153 -5.86 -6.23 22.28
N GLU A 154 -6.87 -6.87 22.83
CA GLU A 154 -6.76 -8.13 23.61
C GLU A 154 -6.30 -9.29 22.72
N ASP A 155 -6.60 -9.28 21.42
CA ASP A 155 -6.15 -10.31 20.49
C ASP A 155 -4.62 -10.37 20.35
N PHE A 156 -3.91 -9.30 20.72
CA PHE A 156 -2.45 -9.19 20.67
C PHE A 156 -1.76 -9.62 21.98
N THR A 157 -2.52 -9.86 23.03
CA THR A 157 -2.01 -10.29 24.35
C THR A 157 -2.35 -11.75 24.69
N ARG A 158 -2.81 -12.50 23.70
CA ARG A 158 -3.21 -13.90 23.91
C ARG A 158 -2.02 -14.79 24.28
N PRO A 159 -2.20 -15.74 25.21
CA PRO A 159 -1.16 -16.70 25.54
C PRO A 159 -0.67 -17.49 24.30
N GLY A 160 0.65 -17.61 24.15
CA GLY A 160 1.27 -18.33 23.05
C GLY A 160 1.42 -17.55 21.74
N LEU A 161 1.02 -16.28 21.68
CA LEU A 161 1.28 -15.40 20.54
C LEU A 161 2.60 -14.65 20.78
N ASP A 162 3.62 -14.96 19.98
CA ASP A 162 4.92 -14.27 20.00
C ASP A 162 4.97 -13.21 18.89
N LEU A 163 5.04 -11.94 19.27
CA LEU A 163 5.10 -10.81 18.35
C LEU A 163 6.53 -10.31 18.09
N SER A 164 7.55 -10.93 18.67
CA SER A 164 8.94 -10.45 18.61
C SER A 164 9.51 -10.40 17.20
N GLY A 165 9.05 -11.30 16.31
CA GLY A 165 9.43 -11.34 14.89
C GLY A 165 8.62 -10.39 13.98
N LEU A 166 7.84 -9.46 14.56
CA LEU A 166 7.05 -8.47 13.83
C LEU A 166 7.56 -7.04 14.05
N LEU A 167 7.67 -6.29 12.94
CA LEU A 167 7.97 -4.86 12.95
C LEU A 167 6.65 -4.11 12.75
N CYS A 168 6.34 -3.16 13.65
CA CYS A 168 5.08 -2.41 13.61
C CYS A 168 5.29 -1.01 13.06
N LEU A 169 4.57 -0.65 12.01
CA LEU A 169 4.45 0.72 11.51
C LEU A 169 3.10 1.26 11.94
N TRP A 170 3.09 2.11 12.95
CA TRP A 170 1.86 2.75 13.40
C TRP A 170 1.43 3.84 12.41
N LEU A 171 0.17 3.81 12.00
CA LEU A 171 -0.47 4.75 11.09
C LEU A 171 -1.35 5.73 11.89
N PRO A 172 -0.82 6.89 12.32
CA PRO A 172 -1.56 7.80 13.19
C PRO A 172 -2.65 8.58 12.45
N SER A 173 -2.51 8.74 11.14
CA SER A 173 -3.51 9.45 10.33
C SER A 173 -4.82 8.66 10.25
N PRO A 174 -5.99 9.32 10.36
CA PRO A 174 -7.26 8.65 10.20
C PRO A 174 -7.42 8.10 8.78
N HIS A 175 -8.12 6.98 8.66
CA HIS A 175 -8.49 6.46 7.33
C HIS A 175 -9.52 7.39 6.69
N PRO A 176 -9.49 7.60 5.36
CA PRO A 176 -10.51 8.42 4.68
C PRO A 176 -11.94 8.00 4.98
N ASP A 177 -12.20 6.70 5.15
CA ASP A 177 -13.53 6.18 5.49
C ASP A 177 -13.96 6.55 6.94
N GLU A 178 -13.02 6.82 7.84
CA GLU A 178 -13.32 7.24 9.22
C GLU A 178 -13.72 8.71 9.28
N LEU A 179 -13.07 9.56 8.50
CA LEU A 179 -13.37 11.00 8.43
C LEU A 179 -14.80 11.28 7.96
N ARG A 180 -15.48 10.32 7.34
CA ARG A 180 -16.82 10.48 6.74
C ARG A 180 -17.91 9.71 7.46
N ALA A 181 -17.57 8.67 8.23
CA ALA A 181 -18.53 7.94 9.03
C ALA A 181 -19.23 8.84 10.06
N ASP A 182 -18.58 9.94 10.46
CA ASP A 182 -19.08 10.91 11.45
C ASP A 182 -19.82 12.10 10.81
N GLY A 183 -20.14 12.07 9.49
CA GLY A 183 -20.87 13.14 8.81
C GLY A 183 -20.08 14.45 8.66
N MET A 184 -18.76 14.39 8.71
CA MET A 184 -17.90 15.56 8.53
C MET A 184 -17.86 15.97 7.05
N ASP A 185 -18.14 17.24 6.79
CA ASP A 185 -18.09 17.89 5.48
C ASP A 185 -16.67 17.84 4.87
N ASP A 186 -16.57 18.05 3.54
CA ASP A 186 -15.35 18.02 2.74
C ASP A 186 -14.22 18.97 3.23
N GLU A 187 -14.50 19.82 4.21
CA GLU A 187 -13.56 20.77 4.84
C GLU A 187 -12.93 20.26 6.15
N ALA A 188 -13.17 18.99 6.55
CA ALA A 188 -12.53 18.48 7.76
C ALA A 188 -11.00 18.64 7.70
N PRO A 189 -10.39 19.29 8.70
CA PRO A 189 -8.95 19.54 8.68
C PRO A 189 -8.19 18.21 8.69
N ALA A 190 -7.17 18.09 7.84
CA ALA A 190 -6.26 16.94 7.84
C ALA A 190 -5.44 16.82 9.15
N VAL A 191 -5.52 17.84 10.01
CA VAL A 191 -4.86 17.91 11.33
C VAL A 191 -5.94 17.69 12.39
N PRO A 192 -5.77 16.71 13.30
CA PRO A 192 -6.72 16.43 14.36
C PRO A 192 -6.99 17.66 15.26
N GLU A 193 -8.25 17.83 15.66
CA GLU A 193 -8.68 18.76 16.69
C GLU A 193 -7.92 18.54 18.04
N PRO A 194 -7.86 19.51 18.96
CA PRO A 194 -7.08 19.43 20.22
C PRO A 194 -7.34 18.20 21.12
N GLY A 195 -8.49 17.53 20.94
CA GLY A 195 -8.80 16.25 21.62
C GLY A 195 -8.19 15.02 20.94
N GLY A 196 -7.82 15.10 19.66
CA GLY A 196 -7.23 14.00 18.88
C GLY A 196 -5.84 13.59 19.37
N ASP A 197 -5.08 14.51 19.92
CA ASP A 197 -3.74 14.26 20.46
C ASP A 197 -3.74 13.25 21.61
N ARG A 198 -4.73 13.31 22.51
CA ARG A 198 -4.82 12.37 23.65
C ARG A 198 -5.02 10.94 23.17
N LEU A 199 -5.93 10.74 22.23
CA LEU A 199 -6.21 9.41 21.66
C LEU A 199 -5.00 8.88 20.86
N ALA A 200 -4.32 9.76 20.11
CA ALA A 200 -3.10 9.40 19.40
C ALA A 200 -1.99 8.95 20.37
N LEU A 201 -1.77 9.66 21.47
CA LEU A 201 -0.80 9.26 22.49
C LEU A 201 -1.16 7.94 23.19
N GLU A 202 -2.44 7.71 23.45
CA GLU A 202 -2.90 6.45 24.03
C GLU A 202 -2.66 5.26 23.07
N ARG A 203 -2.97 5.44 21.79
CA ARG A 203 -2.70 4.45 20.72
C ARG A 203 -1.20 4.18 20.58
N ALA A 204 -0.37 5.22 20.55
CA ALA A 204 1.08 5.09 20.49
C ALA A 204 1.64 4.32 21.70
N ALA A 205 1.18 4.64 22.90
CA ALA A 205 1.59 3.95 24.11
C ALA A 205 1.19 2.47 24.11
N TRP A 206 0.02 2.14 23.55
CA TRP A 206 -0.36 0.73 23.35
C TRP A 206 0.57 0.03 22.34
N VAL A 207 0.84 0.65 21.20
CA VAL A 207 1.76 0.10 20.17
C VAL A 207 3.13 -0.19 20.78
N GLN A 208 3.71 0.75 21.52
CA GLN A 208 5.04 0.60 22.14
C GLN A 208 5.10 -0.49 23.23
N ARG A 209 4.00 -0.73 23.94
CA ARG A 209 3.92 -1.82 24.92
C ARG A 209 3.71 -3.18 24.28
N THR A 210 3.10 -3.22 23.09
CA THR A 210 2.71 -4.44 22.42
C THR A 210 3.81 -4.98 21.50
N PHE A 211 4.54 -4.10 20.82
CA PHE A 211 5.55 -4.46 19.83
C PHE A 211 6.94 -4.03 20.28
N THR A 212 7.90 -4.96 20.21
CA THR A 212 9.33 -4.68 20.54
C THR A 212 9.92 -3.64 19.60
N HIS A 213 9.51 -3.66 18.33
CA HIS A 213 9.99 -2.77 17.29
C HIS A 213 8.82 -2.02 16.67
N ALA A 214 8.75 -0.71 16.89
CA ALA A 214 7.67 0.13 16.40
C ALA A 214 8.18 1.48 15.88
N TRP A 215 7.56 1.94 14.79
CA TRP A 215 7.82 3.23 14.14
C TRP A 215 6.52 3.97 13.89
N LEU A 216 6.62 5.27 13.68
CA LEU A 216 5.53 6.12 13.24
C LEU A 216 5.61 6.28 11.72
N ALA A 217 4.61 5.82 11.00
CA ALA A 217 4.52 5.97 9.55
C ALA A 217 4.20 7.41 9.17
N VAL A 218 4.97 7.95 8.22
CA VAL A 218 4.74 9.26 7.60
C VAL A 218 4.33 9.03 6.15
N GLU A 219 3.07 9.33 5.85
CA GLU A 219 2.45 9.14 4.54
C GLU A 219 2.02 10.51 4.00
N LEU A 220 2.72 10.97 2.94
CA LEU A 220 2.45 12.25 2.28
C LEU A 220 2.06 12.02 0.82
N HIS A 221 0.99 12.67 0.38
CA HIS A 221 0.38 12.41 -0.92
C HIS A 221 0.34 13.65 -1.83
N ARG A 222 1.27 14.60 -1.63
CA ARG A 222 1.32 15.89 -2.37
C ARG A 222 -0.01 16.63 -2.31
N ASP A 223 -0.64 16.57 -1.14
CA ASP A 223 -1.82 17.36 -0.85
C ASP A 223 -1.40 18.75 -0.32
N ARG A 224 -2.30 19.73 -0.44
CA ARG A 224 -2.11 21.09 0.09
C ARG A 224 -1.79 21.10 1.59
N ASP A 225 -2.24 20.10 2.32
CA ASP A 225 -2.13 20.01 3.77
C ASP A 225 -0.87 19.22 4.23
N ASP A 226 -0.09 18.64 3.31
CA ASP A 226 1.06 17.76 3.62
C ASP A 226 2.07 18.42 4.57
N ALA A 227 2.36 19.71 4.40
CA ALA A 227 3.29 20.42 5.28
C ALA A 227 2.76 20.54 6.73
N ALA A 228 1.46 20.67 6.92
CA ALA A 228 0.83 20.69 8.24
C ALA A 228 0.78 19.28 8.83
N VAL A 229 0.42 18.29 8.03
CA VAL A 229 0.43 16.87 8.41
C VAL A 229 1.83 16.44 8.86
N LEU A 230 2.86 16.74 8.08
CA LEU A 230 4.25 16.41 8.42
C LEU A 230 4.68 17.03 9.76
N ARG A 231 4.40 18.33 9.96
CA ARG A 231 4.72 18.99 11.24
C ARG A 231 4.02 18.34 12.43
N HIS A 232 2.74 17.98 12.27
CA HIS A 232 1.97 17.28 13.30
C HIS A 232 2.57 15.89 13.60
N LEU A 233 2.88 15.10 12.56
CA LEU A 233 3.47 13.77 12.72
C LEU A 233 4.85 13.80 13.37
N LEU A 234 5.70 14.78 13.01
CA LEU A 234 7.01 14.96 13.64
C LEU A 234 6.88 15.40 15.12
N ALA A 235 5.94 16.28 15.44
CA ALA A 235 5.66 16.65 16.84
C ALA A 235 5.13 15.44 17.64
N LEU A 236 4.27 14.61 17.04
CA LEU A 236 3.78 13.38 17.64
C LEU A 236 4.91 12.37 17.85
N ALA A 237 5.80 12.20 16.86
CA ALA A 237 7.00 11.34 16.97
C ALA A 237 7.89 11.78 18.15
N GLN A 238 8.15 13.08 18.31
CA GLN A 238 8.92 13.62 19.45
C GLN A 238 8.24 13.33 20.79
N ARG A 239 6.92 13.50 20.89
CA ARG A 239 6.15 13.27 22.13
C ARG A 239 6.06 11.78 22.50
N THR A 240 6.03 10.90 21.53
CA THR A 240 5.91 9.45 21.73
C THR A 240 7.26 8.76 21.82
N GLY A 241 8.32 9.35 21.30
CA GLY A 241 9.63 8.71 21.13
C GLY A 241 9.70 7.69 20.00
N LEU A 242 8.65 7.57 19.17
CA LEU A 242 8.66 6.70 17.99
C LEU A 242 9.46 7.35 16.87
N THR A 243 10.35 6.59 16.25
CA THR A 243 11.10 7.05 15.08
C THR A 243 10.16 7.15 13.87
N PRO A 244 10.10 8.31 13.16
CA PRO A 244 9.31 8.43 11.94
C PRO A 244 9.94 7.66 10.80
N VAL A 245 9.13 7.01 9.95
CA VAL A 245 9.53 6.31 8.74
C VAL A 245 8.61 6.69 7.58
N ALA A 246 9.19 6.98 6.40
CA ALA A 246 8.43 7.32 5.22
C ALA A 246 7.81 6.07 4.59
N CYS A 247 6.52 6.15 4.28
CA CYS A 247 5.74 5.13 3.57
C CYS A 247 4.85 5.81 2.52
N GLY A 248 4.36 5.05 1.55
CA GLY A 248 3.58 5.61 0.44
C GLY A 248 2.07 5.40 0.54
N ASP A 249 1.58 4.49 1.38
CA ASP A 249 0.19 4.01 1.35
C ASP A 249 -0.26 3.78 -0.11
N VAL A 250 0.51 2.92 -0.79
CA VAL A 250 0.38 2.71 -2.23
C VAL A 250 -0.80 1.81 -2.54
N HIS A 251 -1.66 2.24 -3.45
CA HIS A 251 -2.84 1.51 -3.92
C HIS A 251 -2.75 1.13 -5.41
N MET A 252 -1.79 1.65 -6.15
CA MET A 252 -1.61 1.43 -7.58
C MET A 252 -0.14 1.54 -8.01
N ASP A 253 0.22 0.91 -9.11
CA ASP A 253 1.56 0.98 -9.67
C ASP A 253 1.87 2.34 -10.32
N LEU A 254 0.90 2.89 -11.05
CA LEU A 254 1.03 4.12 -11.84
C LEU A 254 -0.12 5.09 -11.58
N LYS A 255 0.17 6.39 -11.58
CA LYS A 255 -0.82 7.47 -11.40
C LYS A 255 -2.01 7.39 -12.37
N ARG A 256 -1.80 6.92 -13.61
CA ARG A 256 -2.86 6.76 -14.62
C ARG A 256 -3.95 5.75 -14.23
N ARG A 257 -3.71 4.89 -13.21
CA ARG A 257 -4.72 3.95 -12.69
C ARG A 257 -5.71 4.58 -11.73
N ARG A 258 -5.60 5.89 -11.50
CA ARG A 258 -6.53 6.61 -10.63
C ARG A 258 -7.99 6.36 -11.01
N ALA A 259 -8.34 6.39 -12.30
CA ALA A 259 -9.72 6.14 -12.73
C ALA A 259 -10.23 4.75 -12.32
N LEU A 260 -9.36 3.72 -12.35
CA LEU A 260 -9.69 2.39 -11.83
C LEU A 260 -9.85 2.42 -10.30
N GLN A 261 -8.93 3.07 -9.59
CA GLN A 261 -9.01 3.24 -8.14
C GLN A 261 -10.32 3.92 -7.72
N ASP A 262 -10.70 5.01 -8.39
CA ASP A 262 -11.94 5.76 -8.14
C ASP A 262 -13.17 4.86 -8.38
N THR A 263 -13.15 4.06 -9.46
CA THR A 263 -14.22 3.08 -9.76
C THR A 263 -14.31 2.00 -8.67
N LEU A 264 -13.18 1.46 -8.21
CA LEU A 264 -13.16 0.46 -7.14
C LEU A 264 -13.71 1.06 -5.83
N THR A 265 -13.37 2.31 -5.52
CA THR A 265 -13.91 3.02 -4.35
C THR A 265 -15.42 3.19 -4.45
N ALA A 266 -15.94 3.66 -5.59
CA ALA A 266 -17.36 3.79 -5.83
C ALA A 266 -18.11 2.46 -5.66
N LEU A 267 -17.56 1.37 -6.21
CA LEU A 267 -18.10 0.01 -6.06
C LEU A 267 -18.11 -0.45 -4.59
N ARG A 268 -17.05 -0.16 -3.83
CA ARG A 268 -16.96 -0.50 -2.40
C ARG A 268 -18.09 0.17 -1.60
N HIS A 269 -18.40 1.42 -1.90
CA HIS A 269 -19.46 2.19 -1.24
C HIS A 269 -20.83 2.00 -1.89
N ARG A 270 -20.93 1.20 -2.99
CA ARG A 270 -22.15 0.96 -3.75
C ARG A 270 -22.81 2.23 -4.26
N LEU A 271 -22.00 3.19 -4.68
CA LEU A 271 -22.42 4.47 -5.22
C LEU A 271 -22.09 4.57 -6.71
N PRO A 272 -22.87 5.31 -7.50
CA PRO A 272 -22.43 5.78 -8.81
C PRO A 272 -21.16 6.65 -8.67
N LEU A 273 -20.27 6.60 -9.65
CA LEU A 273 -19.02 7.38 -9.60
C LEU A 273 -19.27 8.88 -9.45
N THR A 274 -20.40 9.39 -10.02
CA THR A 274 -20.85 10.79 -9.93
C THR A 274 -21.22 11.22 -8.52
N GLU A 275 -21.57 10.28 -7.65
CA GLU A 275 -21.96 10.52 -6.26
C GLU A 275 -20.86 10.13 -5.26
N ALA A 276 -19.81 9.47 -5.75
CA ALA A 276 -18.73 8.97 -4.92
C ALA A 276 -17.69 10.03 -4.54
N GLY A 277 -17.81 11.28 -5.02
CA GLY A 277 -16.78 12.33 -4.89
C GLY A 277 -16.20 12.46 -3.49
N GLY A 278 -17.07 12.44 -2.50
CA GLY A 278 -16.70 12.48 -1.11
C GLY A 278 -15.88 11.27 -0.60
N TRP A 279 -15.88 10.12 -1.27
CA TRP A 279 -15.15 8.90 -0.90
C TRP A 279 -13.84 8.71 -1.70
N LEU A 280 -13.64 9.53 -2.72
CA LEU A 280 -12.47 9.45 -3.58
C LEU A 280 -11.27 10.13 -2.92
N PHE A 281 -10.08 9.63 -3.18
CA PHE A 281 -8.87 10.35 -2.80
C PHE A 281 -8.78 11.68 -3.58
N ARG A 282 -8.30 12.73 -2.92
CA ARG A 282 -8.18 14.08 -3.52
C ARG A 282 -7.32 14.09 -4.78
N ASN A 283 -6.32 13.22 -4.85
CA ASN A 283 -5.39 13.12 -5.98
C ASN A 283 -5.00 11.67 -6.28
N GLY A 284 -4.15 11.46 -7.28
CA GLY A 284 -3.65 10.15 -7.71
C GLY A 284 -2.26 9.81 -7.17
N GLU A 285 -1.84 10.35 -6.03
CA GLU A 285 -0.46 10.21 -5.54
C GLU A 285 -0.20 8.91 -4.77
N ARG A 286 -1.22 8.07 -4.53
CA ARG A 286 -1.07 6.73 -3.92
C ARG A 286 -0.56 5.70 -4.93
N HIS A 287 0.53 6.05 -5.63
CA HIS A 287 1.19 5.18 -6.62
C HIS A 287 2.69 5.07 -6.33
N LEU A 288 3.34 4.05 -6.87
CA LEU A 288 4.80 3.92 -6.76
C LEU A 288 5.50 5.05 -7.51
N ARG A 289 6.00 6.03 -6.76
CA ARG A 289 6.67 7.25 -7.24
C ARG A 289 8.14 6.98 -7.55
N ARG A 290 8.76 7.77 -8.41
CA ARG A 290 10.21 7.75 -8.58
C ARG A 290 10.89 8.23 -7.30
N ARG A 291 12.10 7.71 -7.01
CA ARG A 291 12.86 8.06 -5.79
C ARG A 291 13.16 9.55 -5.69
N GLU A 292 13.43 10.20 -6.82
CA GLU A 292 13.65 11.65 -6.90
C GLU A 292 12.41 12.43 -6.42
N ALA A 293 11.24 11.90 -6.72
CA ALA A 293 9.97 12.51 -6.33
C ALA A 293 9.58 12.23 -4.87
N LEU A 294 10.26 11.32 -4.20
CA LEU A 294 10.09 11.03 -2.76
C LEU A 294 11.05 11.86 -1.91
N ALA A 295 12.20 12.27 -2.47
CA ALA A 295 13.24 13.03 -1.77
C ALA A 295 12.99 14.55 -1.75
N GLY A 296 12.06 15.07 -2.55
CA GLY A 296 11.65 16.47 -2.61
C GLY A 296 10.31 16.72 -1.96
#